data_b53043e5017bd75aa5ca61354c30b948
#
_entry.id   b53043e5017bd75aa5ca61354c30b948
#
_cell.length_a   1.000
_cell.length_b   1.000
_cell.length_c   1.000
_cell.angle_alpha   90.00
_cell.angle_beta   90.00
_cell.angle_gamma   90.00
#
_symmetry.space_group_name_H-M   'P 1'
#
loop_
_entity.id
_entity.type
_entity.pdbx_description
1 polymer ?
#
loop_
_entity_poly.entity_id
_entity_poly.type
_entity_poly.pdbx_seq_one_letter_code
_entity_poly.pdbx_strand_id
1 'polypeptide(L)'
;MLPYTGDYTEHIDPEKPSLTFYSFTPRPLMRGDMYQMDDELAALLTEAHRNIGFLEGLVTYAPNKEAFAELMLLKECTYSHMIDYDGPDFKEVLTIRGTDKGDITPITNLEMAYKAAKSMEVAAPDLSRICGIALNGDPENNSIDVRDYQTFWLGVKTNLKGYNPTAPDAVLPALADISAYLYNDHNNDPLIKAALVHYQFEMIHPFERYNGIVGRIIVPMVLRDTIGEAMPLICLSEYLYHNKNEYFDLLRTTQYSGGYIRWIKFCVCAVGEAAKQSAKLLAQYENDILWAEQQIKENTLSSKSIWGVYNYLKRYPVSSISRATEQTRFSFNSISKAMQSLKKTGIVQETAAVRNRIWVHKKLIENLWYF
;
A
#
# COMPACT_ATOMS: atom_id res chain seq x y z
N MET A 1 30.39 -8.57 -20.09
CA MET A 1 29.20 -9.36 -20.51
C MET A 1 28.05 -8.82 -19.67
N LEU A 2 26.90 -8.44 -20.27
CA LEU A 2 25.75 -8.02 -19.47
C LEU A 2 25.26 -9.20 -18.62
N PRO A 3 24.84 -8.98 -17.37
CA PRO A 3 24.35 -10.06 -16.52
C PRO A 3 23.09 -10.69 -17.15
N TYR A 4 22.95 -11.99 -16.98
CA TYR A 4 21.75 -12.73 -17.41
C TYR A 4 20.55 -12.31 -16.57
N THR A 5 19.54 -11.74 -17.19
CA THR A 5 18.33 -11.20 -16.53
C THR A 5 17.16 -12.16 -16.57
N GLY A 6 17.10 -13.03 -17.57
CA GLY A 6 16.01 -13.98 -17.81
C GLY A 6 15.98 -14.42 -19.27
N ASP A 7 14.99 -15.24 -19.59
CA ASP A 7 14.79 -15.82 -20.90
C ASP A 7 13.73 -15.06 -21.70
N TYR A 8 14.00 -14.83 -23.00
CA TYR A 8 13.04 -14.30 -23.95
C TYR A 8 12.51 -15.45 -24.81
N THR A 9 11.20 -15.62 -24.79
CA THR A 9 10.51 -16.60 -25.65
C THR A 9 9.87 -15.86 -26.82
N GLU A 10 10.23 -16.28 -28.05
CA GLU A 10 9.65 -15.73 -29.27
C GLU A 10 8.26 -16.36 -29.52
N HIS A 11 7.30 -15.50 -29.83
CA HIS A 11 5.95 -15.89 -30.20
C HIS A 11 5.65 -15.39 -31.61
N ILE A 12 5.41 -16.36 -32.51
CA ILE A 12 5.05 -16.07 -33.91
C ILE A 12 3.54 -16.25 -34.04
N ASP A 13 2.82 -15.20 -34.43
CA ASP A 13 1.40 -15.31 -34.74
C ASP A 13 1.23 -16.14 -36.02
N PRO A 14 0.55 -17.31 -35.97
CA PRO A 14 0.39 -18.18 -37.14
C PRO A 14 -0.37 -17.53 -38.29
N GLU A 15 -1.29 -16.61 -38.01
CA GLU A 15 -2.09 -15.92 -39.01
C GLU A 15 -1.42 -14.65 -39.50
N LYS A 16 -0.56 -14.06 -38.70
CA LYS A 16 0.16 -12.80 -39.02
C LYS A 16 1.60 -12.91 -38.53
N PRO A 17 2.50 -13.62 -39.28
CA PRO A 17 3.90 -13.76 -38.86
C PRO A 17 4.67 -12.44 -38.68
N SER A 18 4.17 -11.35 -39.27
CA SER A 18 4.71 -10.00 -39.03
C SER A 18 4.44 -9.45 -37.63
N LEU A 19 3.59 -10.12 -36.82
CA LEU A 19 3.29 -9.78 -35.45
C LEU A 19 4.06 -10.69 -34.47
N THR A 20 5.34 -10.93 -34.74
CA THR A 20 6.23 -11.60 -33.79
C THR A 20 6.46 -10.71 -32.58
N PHE A 21 6.31 -11.29 -31.38
CA PHE A 21 6.61 -10.63 -30.12
C PHE A 21 7.41 -11.57 -29.20
N TYR A 22 7.99 -11.01 -28.13
CA TYR A 22 8.76 -11.78 -27.16
C TYR A 22 8.13 -11.60 -25.78
N SER A 23 7.95 -12.70 -25.03
CA SER A 23 7.70 -12.67 -23.59
C SER A 23 9.00 -12.78 -22.83
N PHE A 24 9.03 -12.26 -21.60
CA PHE A 24 10.20 -12.29 -20.74
C PHE A 24 9.90 -13.08 -19.48
N THR A 25 10.65 -14.15 -19.25
CA THR A 25 10.63 -14.88 -17.99
C THR A 25 11.85 -14.50 -17.17
N PRO A 26 11.70 -13.87 -16.00
CA PRO A 26 12.84 -13.45 -15.20
C PRO A 26 13.61 -14.65 -14.70
N ARG A 27 14.93 -14.49 -14.52
CA ARG A 27 15.81 -15.56 -13.99
C ARG A 27 15.37 -15.95 -12.57
N PRO A 28 15.48 -17.24 -12.20
CA PRO A 28 15.18 -17.69 -10.85
C PRO A 28 16.00 -16.96 -9.78
N LEU A 29 15.36 -16.54 -8.69
CA LEU A 29 15.99 -15.82 -7.59
C LEU A 29 17.04 -16.67 -6.85
N MET A 30 16.83 -17.97 -6.76
CA MET A 30 17.74 -18.92 -6.09
C MET A 30 19.11 -19.03 -6.74
N ARG A 31 19.32 -18.52 -7.95
CA ARG A 31 20.64 -18.55 -8.60
C ARG A 31 21.67 -17.62 -7.93
N GLY A 32 21.25 -16.73 -7.04
CA GLY A 32 22.14 -15.75 -6.41
C GLY A 32 22.73 -14.74 -7.41
N ASP A 33 23.81 -14.08 -7.05
CA ASP A 33 24.57 -13.12 -7.88
C ASP A 33 23.75 -12.06 -8.64
N MET A 34 22.55 -11.71 -8.12
CA MET A 34 21.68 -10.70 -8.71
C MET A 34 22.27 -9.29 -8.58
N TYR A 35 23.02 -9.06 -7.53
CA TYR A 35 23.64 -7.79 -7.21
C TYR A 35 24.95 -8.00 -6.44
N GLN A 36 25.75 -6.95 -6.35
CA GLN A 36 26.90 -6.88 -5.46
C GLN A 36 26.66 -5.77 -4.45
N MET A 37 26.91 -6.08 -3.17
CA MET A 37 26.85 -5.06 -2.13
C MET A 37 27.88 -3.98 -2.39
N ASP A 38 27.46 -2.73 -2.36
CA ASP A 38 28.34 -1.57 -2.39
C ASP A 38 28.11 -0.66 -1.18
N ASP A 39 28.99 0.31 -0.95
CA ASP A 39 28.93 1.20 0.20
C ASP A 39 27.63 2.02 0.24
N GLU A 40 27.08 2.38 -0.91
CA GLU A 40 25.83 3.12 -0.99
C GLU A 40 24.63 2.27 -0.55
N LEU A 41 24.54 1.02 -1.01
CA LEU A 41 23.49 0.10 -0.57
C LEU A 41 23.61 -0.20 0.93
N ALA A 42 24.82 -0.41 1.44
CA ALA A 42 25.06 -0.62 2.86
C ALA A 42 24.62 0.59 3.71
N ALA A 43 24.88 1.81 3.24
CA ALA A 43 24.43 3.04 3.89
C ALA A 43 22.90 3.17 3.87
N LEU A 44 22.26 2.90 2.74
CA LEU A 44 20.79 2.93 2.60
C LEU A 44 20.12 1.90 3.50
N LEU A 45 20.62 0.67 3.59
CA LEU A 45 20.12 -0.36 4.51
C LEU A 45 20.23 0.09 5.96
N THR A 46 21.39 0.64 6.34
CA THR A 46 21.59 1.16 7.69
C THR A 46 20.58 2.26 8.03
N GLU A 47 20.35 3.18 7.12
CA GLU A 47 19.37 4.25 7.31
C GLU A 47 17.94 3.73 7.36
N ALA A 48 17.57 2.83 6.46
CA ALA A 48 16.22 2.23 6.42
C ALA A 48 15.93 1.47 7.73
N HIS A 49 16.85 0.60 8.19
CA HIS A 49 16.67 -0.13 9.46
C HIS A 49 16.60 0.81 10.66
N ARG A 50 17.39 1.90 10.68
CA ARG A 50 17.30 2.92 11.73
C ARG A 50 15.91 3.57 11.77
N ASN A 51 15.38 3.95 10.61
CA ASN A 51 14.05 4.58 10.50
C ASN A 51 12.92 3.61 10.89
N ILE A 52 13.03 2.35 10.49
CA ILE A 52 12.11 1.28 10.88
C ILE A 52 12.16 1.06 12.39
N GLY A 53 13.34 0.87 12.97
CA GLY A 53 13.51 0.66 14.42
C GLY A 53 13.03 1.86 15.25
N PHE A 54 13.18 3.08 14.73
CA PHE A 54 12.61 4.26 15.38
C PHE A 54 11.07 4.24 15.36
N LEU A 55 10.47 3.88 14.23
CA LEU A 55 9.02 3.71 14.13
C LEU A 55 8.51 2.61 15.07
N GLU A 56 9.15 1.46 15.12
CA GLU A 56 8.80 0.35 16.03
C GLU A 56 8.83 0.79 17.51
N GLY A 57 9.88 1.55 17.88
CA GLY A 57 9.96 2.13 19.21
C GLY A 57 8.79 3.06 19.54
N LEU A 58 8.38 3.91 18.61
CA LEU A 58 7.21 4.78 18.78
C LEU A 58 5.90 3.98 18.89
N VAL A 59 5.71 2.99 18.03
CA VAL A 59 4.49 2.15 17.98
C VAL A 59 4.27 1.42 19.28
N THR A 60 5.34 0.95 19.93
CA THR A 60 5.27 0.22 21.20
C THR A 60 4.56 1.03 22.30
N TYR A 61 4.73 2.35 22.31
CA TYR A 61 4.20 3.23 23.32
C TYR A 61 3.03 4.12 22.85
N ALA A 62 2.63 4.04 21.58
CA ALA A 62 1.57 4.85 21.02
C ALA A 62 0.18 4.33 21.44
N PRO A 63 -0.61 5.07 22.26
CA PRO A 63 -1.89 4.61 22.79
C PRO A 63 -3.00 4.55 21.73
N ASN A 64 -2.84 5.24 20.60
CA ASN A 64 -3.84 5.29 19.54
C ASN A 64 -3.33 4.62 18.23
N LYS A 65 -2.33 3.72 18.31
CA LYS A 65 -1.70 3.08 17.16
C LYS A 65 -2.68 2.36 16.24
N GLU A 66 -3.72 1.71 16.79
CA GLU A 66 -4.71 1.01 15.97
C GLU A 66 -5.54 1.98 15.11
N ALA A 67 -5.96 3.11 15.70
CA ALA A 67 -6.70 4.13 14.96
C ALA A 67 -5.82 4.78 13.88
N PHE A 68 -4.56 5.02 14.18
CA PHE A 68 -3.59 5.52 13.23
C PHE A 68 -3.31 4.51 12.11
N ALA A 69 -3.15 3.22 12.44
CA ALA A 69 -2.93 2.16 11.45
C ALA A 69 -4.10 2.03 10.45
N GLU A 70 -5.35 2.22 10.91
CA GLU A 70 -6.52 2.25 10.01
C GLU A 70 -6.45 3.41 9.00
N LEU A 71 -5.99 4.59 9.44
CA LEU A 71 -5.80 5.75 8.56
C LEU A 71 -4.64 5.53 7.58
N MET A 72 -3.54 4.95 8.05
CA MET A 72 -2.39 4.66 7.19
C MET A 72 -2.70 3.57 6.16
N LEU A 73 -3.46 2.54 6.54
CA LEU A 73 -3.92 1.53 5.58
C LEU A 73 -4.83 2.14 4.51
N LEU A 74 -5.76 3.01 4.90
CA LEU A 74 -6.60 3.72 3.93
C LEU A 74 -5.76 4.57 2.97
N LYS A 75 -4.73 5.24 3.50
CA LYS A 75 -3.78 6.06 2.73
C LYS A 75 -2.99 5.19 1.76
N GLU A 76 -2.44 4.07 2.22
CA GLU A 76 -1.73 3.08 1.41
C GLU A 76 -2.60 2.58 0.25
N CYS A 77 -3.83 2.16 0.53
CA CYS A 77 -4.77 1.67 -0.48
C CYS A 77 -5.13 2.75 -1.50
N THR A 78 -5.28 4.00 -1.06
CA THR A 78 -5.57 5.14 -1.94
C THR A 78 -4.42 5.37 -2.92
N TYR A 79 -3.19 5.52 -2.42
CA TYR A 79 -2.03 5.75 -3.28
C TYR A 79 -1.70 4.53 -4.15
N SER A 80 -1.86 3.31 -3.62
CA SER A 80 -1.68 2.08 -4.40
C SER A 80 -2.65 2.03 -5.59
N HIS A 81 -3.91 2.42 -5.39
CA HIS A 81 -4.87 2.52 -6.48
C HIS A 81 -4.46 3.62 -7.49
N MET A 82 -4.08 4.81 -7.02
CA MET A 82 -3.71 5.96 -7.87
C MET A 82 -2.43 5.74 -8.71
N ILE A 83 -1.58 4.77 -8.35
CA ILE A 83 -0.43 4.40 -9.20
C ILE A 83 -0.90 3.85 -10.54
N ASP A 84 -1.92 3.02 -10.57
CA ASP A 84 -2.33 2.27 -11.76
C ASP A 84 -3.63 2.79 -12.40
N TYR A 85 -4.48 3.45 -11.60
CA TYR A 85 -5.82 3.86 -12.00
C TYR A 85 -6.11 5.31 -11.63
N ASP A 86 -7.00 5.95 -12.36
CA ASP A 86 -7.58 7.22 -11.95
C ASP A 86 -8.55 7.00 -10.78
N GLY A 87 -8.57 7.94 -9.85
CA GLY A 87 -9.43 7.82 -8.67
C GLY A 87 -9.35 9.04 -7.76
N PRO A 88 -10.17 9.06 -6.69
CA PRO A 88 -10.17 10.14 -5.72
C PRO A 88 -8.83 10.19 -4.97
N ASP A 89 -8.38 11.40 -4.66
CA ASP A 89 -7.24 11.61 -3.78
C ASP A 89 -7.59 11.22 -2.32
N PHE A 90 -6.58 11.17 -1.45
CA PHE A 90 -6.78 10.74 -0.06
C PHE A 90 -7.78 11.62 0.72
N LYS A 91 -7.85 12.91 0.40
CA LYS A 91 -8.81 13.84 1.00
C LYS A 91 -10.24 13.53 0.59
N GLU A 92 -10.42 13.28 -0.69
CA GLU A 92 -11.71 12.88 -1.24
C GLU A 92 -12.14 11.54 -0.66
N VAL A 93 -11.22 10.56 -0.55
CA VAL A 93 -11.48 9.25 0.07
C VAL A 93 -11.94 9.40 1.52
N LEU A 94 -11.25 10.20 2.34
CA LEU A 94 -11.68 10.49 3.72
C LEU A 94 -13.05 11.15 3.77
N THR A 95 -13.34 12.04 2.82
CA THR A 95 -14.62 12.74 2.75
C THR A 95 -15.74 11.79 2.35
N ILE A 96 -15.54 10.95 1.34
CA ILE A 96 -16.52 9.94 0.91
C ILE A 96 -16.78 8.96 2.04
N ARG A 97 -15.74 8.42 2.68
CA ARG A 97 -15.85 7.51 3.83
C ARG A 97 -16.65 8.12 4.98
N GLY A 98 -16.42 9.39 5.27
CA GLY A 98 -17.07 10.10 6.38
C GLY A 98 -18.47 10.60 6.09
N THR A 99 -18.90 10.59 4.83
CA THR A 99 -20.21 11.10 4.40
C THR A 99 -21.09 10.08 3.68
N ASP A 100 -20.47 8.97 3.25
CA ASP A 100 -21.11 7.96 2.40
C ASP A 100 -21.64 8.54 1.07
N LYS A 101 -20.91 9.52 0.52
CA LYS A 101 -21.30 10.22 -0.72
C LYS A 101 -20.20 10.10 -1.77
N GLY A 102 -20.30 9.08 -2.55
CA GLY A 102 -19.35 8.72 -3.60
C GLY A 102 -18.98 7.25 -3.54
N ASP A 103 -18.19 6.82 -4.50
CA ASP A 103 -17.74 5.43 -4.61
C ASP A 103 -16.23 5.33 -4.35
N ILE A 104 -15.88 4.60 -3.31
CA ILE A 104 -14.51 4.18 -2.98
C ILE A 104 -14.40 2.66 -2.86
N THR A 105 -15.32 1.94 -3.51
CA THR A 105 -15.33 0.47 -3.49
C THR A 105 -13.98 -0.15 -3.86
N PRO A 106 -13.27 0.29 -4.91
CA PRO A 106 -11.95 -0.24 -5.20
C PRO A 106 -10.96 -0.11 -4.04
N ILE A 107 -10.97 1.04 -3.34
CA ILE A 107 -10.07 1.31 -2.22
C ILE A 107 -10.45 0.46 -1.00
N THR A 108 -11.76 0.31 -0.71
CA THR A 108 -12.23 -0.55 0.39
C THR A 108 -11.94 -2.03 0.14
N ASN A 109 -12.03 -2.48 -1.11
CA ASN A 109 -11.63 -3.83 -1.51
C ASN A 109 -10.12 -4.06 -1.27
N LEU A 110 -9.29 -3.06 -1.59
CA LEU A 110 -7.86 -3.13 -1.29
C LEU A 110 -7.60 -3.23 0.22
N GLU A 111 -8.31 -2.48 1.05
CA GLU A 111 -8.18 -2.64 2.52
C GLU A 111 -8.50 -4.07 2.98
N MET A 112 -9.53 -4.73 2.37
CA MET A 112 -9.85 -6.12 2.66
C MET A 112 -8.71 -7.05 2.21
N ALA A 113 -8.15 -6.83 1.02
CA ALA A 113 -7.02 -7.61 0.49
C ALA A 113 -5.77 -7.48 1.37
N TYR A 114 -5.38 -6.27 1.79
CA TYR A 114 -4.28 -6.04 2.73
C TYR A 114 -4.51 -6.73 4.09
N LYS A 115 -5.75 -6.70 4.60
CA LYS A 115 -6.10 -7.36 5.86
C LYS A 115 -6.02 -8.89 5.74
N ALA A 116 -6.51 -9.45 4.63
CA ALA A 116 -6.44 -10.89 4.36
C ALA A 116 -5.00 -11.36 4.18
N ALA A 117 -4.16 -10.60 3.49
CA ALA A 117 -2.76 -10.90 3.24
C ALA A 117 -1.91 -11.09 4.51
N LYS A 118 -2.34 -10.56 5.66
CA LYS A 118 -1.63 -10.73 6.95
C LYS A 118 -1.45 -12.19 7.37
N SER A 119 -2.35 -13.09 6.94
CA SER A 119 -2.32 -14.52 7.28
C SER A 119 -2.05 -15.41 6.07
N MET A 120 -1.66 -14.84 4.94
CA MET A 120 -1.41 -15.55 3.69
C MET A 120 0.09 -15.59 3.37
N GLU A 121 0.46 -16.54 2.50
CA GLU A 121 1.83 -16.71 2.02
C GLU A 121 2.01 -16.15 0.61
N VAL A 122 3.25 -15.83 0.24
CA VAL A 122 3.59 -15.41 -1.13
C VAL A 122 3.67 -16.67 -2.01
N ALA A 123 2.50 -17.23 -2.30
CA ALA A 123 2.31 -18.43 -3.10
C ALA A 123 1.09 -18.27 -4.02
N ALA A 124 1.10 -18.95 -5.17
CA ALA A 124 0.09 -18.76 -6.21
C ALA A 124 -1.37 -18.82 -5.70
N PRO A 125 -1.80 -19.79 -4.85
CA PRO A 125 -3.19 -19.83 -4.38
C PRO A 125 -3.59 -18.62 -3.54
N ASP A 126 -2.71 -18.17 -2.64
CA ASP A 126 -2.97 -17.03 -1.78
C ASP A 126 -2.92 -15.71 -2.57
N LEU A 127 -1.99 -15.58 -3.51
CA LEU A 127 -1.92 -14.42 -4.40
C LEU A 127 -3.17 -14.33 -5.29
N SER A 128 -3.70 -15.45 -5.77
CA SER A 128 -4.98 -15.52 -6.49
C SER A 128 -6.15 -15.05 -5.64
N ARG A 129 -6.19 -15.42 -4.35
CA ARG A 129 -7.20 -14.93 -3.41
C ARG A 129 -7.05 -13.44 -3.13
N ILE A 130 -5.82 -12.95 -2.89
CA ILE A 130 -5.55 -11.53 -2.68
C ILE A 130 -6.04 -10.70 -3.88
N CYS A 131 -5.70 -11.13 -5.10
CA CYS A 131 -6.16 -10.47 -6.31
C CYS A 131 -7.69 -10.48 -6.42
N GLY A 132 -8.33 -11.62 -6.15
CA GLY A 132 -9.79 -11.76 -6.15
C GLY A 132 -10.48 -10.86 -5.15
N ILE A 133 -9.98 -10.77 -3.91
CA ILE A 133 -10.50 -9.86 -2.88
C ILE A 133 -10.34 -8.40 -3.32
N ALA A 134 -9.16 -8.03 -3.85
CA ALA A 134 -8.90 -6.67 -4.31
C ALA A 134 -9.84 -6.24 -5.45
N LEU A 135 -10.21 -7.15 -6.34
CA LEU A 135 -11.15 -6.88 -7.43
C LEU A 135 -12.61 -6.85 -6.99
N ASN A 136 -13.04 -7.80 -6.16
CA ASN A 136 -14.46 -8.07 -5.93
C ASN A 136 -14.94 -7.78 -4.50
N GLY A 137 -14.02 -7.61 -3.54
CA GLY A 137 -14.34 -7.21 -2.17
C GLY A 137 -14.94 -8.33 -1.29
N ASP A 138 -14.80 -9.60 -1.67
CA ASP A 138 -15.30 -10.73 -0.87
C ASP A 138 -14.13 -11.58 -0.35
N PRO A 139 -13.83 -11.59 0.96
CA PRO A 139 -12.74 -12.36 1.53
C PRO A 139 -12.96 -13.88 1.53
N GLU A 140 -14.20 -14.36 1.39
CA GLU A 140 -14.51 -15.77 1.59
C GLU A 140 -14.55 -16.58 0.29
N ASN A 141 -15.01 -15.97 -0.81
CA ASN A 141 -15.33 -16.72 -2.04
C ASN A 141 -14.61 -16.22 -3.30
N ASN A 142 -13.59 -15.40 -3.19
CA ASN A 142 -12.91 -14.86 -4.35
C ASN A 142 -11.49 -15.41 -4.50
N SER A 143 -11.31 -16.14 -5.58
CA SER A 143 -10.02 -16.46 -6.17
C SER A 143 -10.09 -16.13 -7.65
N ILE A 144 -9.01 -15.61 -8.20
CA ILE A 144 -8.88 -15.36 -9.64
C ILE A 144 -7.80 -16.29 -10.16
N ASP A 145 -8.10 -16.96 -11.25
CA ASP A 145 -7.15 -17.86 -11.87
C ASP A 145 -5.95 -17.07 -12.41
N VAL A 146 -4.80 -17.71 -12.31
CA VAL A 146 -3.62 -17.28 -13.04
C VAL A 146 -3.92 -17.35 -14.53
N ARG A 147 -3.53 -16.34 -15.29
CA ARG A 147 -3.82 -16.24 -16.72
C ARG A 147 -3.24 -17.41 -17.50
N ASP A 148 -3.99 -17.92 -18.45
CA ASP A 148 -3.62 -18.97 -19.41
C ASP A 148 -3.35 -18.41 -20.82
N TYR A 149 -3.35 -17.08 -20.98
CA TYR A 149 -3.08 -16.39 -22.23
C TYR A 149 -2.05 -15.27 -22.04
N GLN A 150 -1.43 -14.85 -23.15
CA GLN A 150 -0.42 -13.80 -23.14
C GLN A 150 -1.06 -12.42 -22.96
N THR A 151 -0.66 -11.73 -21.92
CA THR A 151 -0.96 -10.30 -21.72
C THR A 151 0.18 -9.44 -22.27
N PHE A 152 -0.14 -8.18 -22.52
CA PHE A 152 0.82 -7.19 -22.99
C PHE A 152 0.83 -6.01 -22.06
N TRP A 153 2.02 -5.50 -21.75
CA TRP A 153 2.14 -4.29 -20.96
C TRP A 153 1.47 -3.13 -21.71
N LEU A 154 0.57 -2.42 -21.03
CA LEU A 154 -0.26 -1.36 -21.61
C LEU A 154 -1.14 -1.81 -22.79
N GLY A 155 -1.42 -3.10 -22.92
CA GLY A 155 -2.30 -3.63 -23.97
C GLY A 155 -1.74 -3.52 -25.40
N VAL A 156 -0.44 -3.22 -25.56
CA VAL A 156 0.19 -3.02 -26.88
C VAL A 156 1.13 -4.19 -27.19
N LYS A 157 0.84 -4.92 -28.28
CA LYS A 157 1.78 -5.87 -28.87
C LYS A 157 2.99 -5.09 -29.42
N THR A 158 4.18 -5.35 -28.88
CA THR A 158 5.41 -4.76 -29.41
C THR A 158 6.26 -5.81 -30.11
N ASN A 159 6.78 -5.49 -31.29
CA ASN A 159 7.73 -6.34 -32.01
C ASN A 159 9.15 -6.29 -31.42
N LEU A 160 9.35 -5.51 -30.39
CA LEU A 160 10.64 -5.39 -29.72
C LEU A 160 10.78 -6.48 -28.66
N LYS A 161 12.02 -6.86 -28.36
CA LYS A 161 12.37 -7.52 -27.09
C LYS A 161 11.97 -6.54 -25.98
N GLY A 162 10.71 -6.44 -25.73
CA GLY A 162 10.08 -5.44 -24.93
C GLY A 162 9.54 -6.05 -23.65
N TYR A 163 8.97 -5.21 -22.88
CA TYR A 163 8.42 -5.44 -21.57
C TYR A 163 7.09 -6.22 -21.65
N ASN A 164 7.15 -7.44 -22.20
CA ASN A 164 6.00 -8.34 -22.20
C ASN A 164 6.13 -9.33 -21.04
N PRO A 165 5.08 -9.55 -20.27
CA PRO A 165 5.07 -10.49 -19.15
C PRO A 165 5.48 -11.90 -19.54
N THR A 166 5.81 -12.71 -18.54
CA THR A 166 6.13 -14.12 -18.67
C THR A 166 5.09 -14.88 -19.49
N ALA A 167 5.54 -15.82 -20.35
CA ALA A 167 4.64 -16.67 -21.11
C ALA A 167 3.70 -17.48 -20.20
N PRO A 168 2.44 -17.75 -20.60
CA PRO A 168 1.43 -18.35 -19.71
C PRO A 168 1.87 -19.66 -19.07
N ASP A 169 2.53 -20.54 -19.82
CA ASP A 169 3.04 -21.85 -19.38
C ASP A 169 4.18 -21.74 -18.34
N ALA A 170 4.89 -20.61 -18.32
CA ALA A 170 5.98 -20.35 -17.38
C ALA A 170 5.53 -19.56 -16.13
N VAL A 171 4.29 -19.07 -16.04
CA VAL A 171 3.83 -18.24 -14.92
C VAL A 171 3.84 -19.00 -13.60
N LEU A 172 3.21 -20.19 -13.54
CA LEU A 172 3.15 -20.96 -12.29
C LEU A 172 4.53 -21.44 -11.84
N PRO A 173 5.42 -21.97 -12.71
CA PRO A 173 6.81 -22.26 -12.35
C PRO A 173 7.56 -21.04 -11.79
N ALA A 174 7.39 -19.85 -12.37
CA ALA A 174 8.06 -18.64 -11.91
C ALA A 174 7.52 -18.15 -10.55
N LEU A 175 6.21 -18.28 -10.28
CA LEU A 175 5.64 -18.03 -8.95
C LEU A 175 6.15 -19.03 -7.90
N ALA A 176 6.29 -20.32 -8.26
CA ALA A 176 6.86 -21.33 -7.37
C ALA A 176 8.32 -21.02 -7.02
N ASP A 177 9.11 -20.44 -7.94
CA ASP A 177 10.47 -19.98 -7.65
C ASP A 177 10.50 -18.87 -6.59
N ILE A 178 9.57 -17.90 -6.63
CA ILE A 178 9.44 -16.88 -5.60
C ILE A 178 9.22 -17.52 -4.22
N SER A 179 8.26 -18.46 -4.13
CA SER A 179 7.95 -19.14 -2.87
C SER A 179 9.15 -19.95 -2.36
N ALA A 180 9.83 -20.67 -3.24
CA ALA A 180 11.04 -21.41 -2.91
C ALA A 180 12.18 -20.51 -2.44
N TYR A 181 12.36 -19.34 -3.07
CA TYR A 181 13.35 -18.36 -2.66
C TYR A 181 13.06 -17.83 -1.25
N LEU A 182 11.84 -17.43 -0.98
CA LEU A 182 11.45 -16.92 0.36
C LEU A 182 11.66 -17.97 1.46
N TYR A 183 11.38 -19.25 1.14
CA TYR A 183 11.56 -20.32 2.10
C TYR A 183 13.04 -20.68 2.36
N ASN A 184 13.88 -20.66 1.33
CA ASN A 184 15.27 -21.16 1.42
C ASN A 184 16.33 -20.08 1.62
N ASP A 185 16.05 -18.80 1.29
CA ASP A 185 17.04 -17.74 1.45
C ASP A 185 17.01 -17.20 2.87
N HIS A 186 18.13 -17.39 3.58
CA HIS A 186 18.35 -16.88 4.94
C HIS A 186 19.50 -15.86 4.99
N ASN A 187 20.09 -15.51 3.85
CA ASN A 187 21.30 -14.72 3.78
C ASN A 187 21.07 -13.25 3.39
N ASN A 188 20.04 -13.01 2.56
CA ASN A 188 19.73 -11.64 2.14
C ASN A 188 18.99 -10.87 3.23
N ASP A 189 19.27 -9.58 3.33
CA ASP A 189 18.50 -8.63 4.12
C ASP A 189 17.01 -8.66 3.70
N PRO A 190 16.05 -8.63 4.64
CA PRO A 190 14.62 -8.65 4.33
C PRO A 190 14.17 -7.55 3.36
N LEU A 191 14.74 -6.35 3.43
CA LEU A 191 14.44 -5.25 2.50
C LEU A 191 14.89 -5.58 1.08
N ILE A 192 16.04 -6.23 0.94
CA ILE A 192 16.53 -6.72 -0.36
C ILE A 192 15.64 -7.84 -0.89
N LYS A 193 15.24 -8.79 -0.02
CA LYS A 193 14.30 -9.85 -0.41
C LYS A 193 13.00 -9.26 -0.94
N ALA A 194 12.42 -8.32 -0.21
CA ALA A 194 11.18 -7.66 -0.63
C ALA A 194 11.34 -6.97 -1.98
N ALA A 195 12.46 -6.27 -2.21
CA ALA A 195 12.75 -5.64 -3.49
C ALA A 195 12.87 -6.64 -4.65
N LEU A 196 13.58 -7.74 -4.45
CA LEU A 196 13.77 -8.78 -5.47
C LEU A 196 12.46 -9.49 -5.79
N VAL A 197 11.69 -9.87 -4.76
CA VAL A 197 10.40 -10.55 -4.92
C VAL A 197 9.38 -9.65 -5.61
N HIS A 198 9.33 -8.37 -5.23
CA HIS A 198 8.46 -7.40 -5.89
C HIS A 198 8.78 -7.26 -7.38
N TYR A 199 10.08 -7.08 -7.73
CA TYR A 199 10.51 -7.07 -9.13
C TYR A 199 10.10 -8.33 -9.88
N GLN A 200 10.38 -9.49 -9.29
CA GLN A 200 10.09 -10.78 -9.90
C GLN A 200 8.60 -10.93 -10.22
N PHE A 201 7.74 -10.59 -9.25
CA PHE A 201 6.29 -10.65 -9.42
C PHE A 201 5.79 -9.69 -10.51
N GLU A 202 6.33 -8.46 -10.56
CA GLU A 202 5.97 -7.49 -11.61
C GLU A 202 6.37 -8.00 -13.02
N MET A 203 7.49 -8.71 -13.14
CA MET A 203 7.91 -9.31 -14.44
C MET A 203 7.05 -10.50 -14.83
N ILE A 204 6.64 -11.33 -13.86
CA ILE A 204 5.77 -12.49 -14.11
C ILE A 204 4.38 -12.03 -14.55
N HIS A 205 3.82 -11.05 -13.86
CA HIS A 205 2.50 -10.47 -14.17
C HIS A 205 1.40 -11.53 -14.30
N PRO A 206 1.11 -12.29 -13.23
CA PRO A 206 0.35 -13.54 -13.31
C PRO A 206 -1.14 -13.38 -13.59
N PHE A 207 -1.72 -12.20 -13.37
CA PHE A 207 -3.15 -11.97 -13.47
C PHE A 207 -3.51 -11.10 -14.67
N GLU A 208 -4.77 -11.10 -15.05
CA GLU A 208 -5.27 -10.19 -16.09
C GLU A 208 -5.22 -8.73 -15.66
N ARG A 209 -5.50 -8.47 -14.38
CA ARG A 209 -5.57 -7.14 -13.77
C ARG A 209 -4.94 -7.13 -12.38
N TYR A 210 -4.69 -5.95 -11.83
CA TYR A 210 -4.26 -5.70 -10.46
C TYR A 210 -2.89 -6.30 -10.08
N ASN A 211 -2.06 -6.63 -11.06
CA ASN A 211 -0.71 -7.14 -10.76
C ASN A 211 0.10 -6.14 -9.95
N GLY A 212 0.18 -4.87 -10.35
CA GLY A 212 0.88 -3.84 -9.59
C GLY A 212 0.34 -3.68 -8.16
N ILE A 213 -0.98 -3.77 -7.97
CA ILE A 213 -1.61 -3.76 -6.64
C ILE A 213 -1.17 -4.97 -5.81
N VAL A 214 -1.23 -6.18 -6.37
CA VAL A 214 -0.79 -7.41 -5.68
C VAL A 214 0.71 -7.36 -5.39
N GLY A 215 1.52 -6.88 -6.34
CA GLY A 215 2.96 -6.69 -6.18
C GLY A 215 3.30 -5.78 -4.99
N ARG A 216 2.56 -4.68 -4.80
CA ARG A 216 2.72 -3.80 -3.64
C ARG A 216 2.24 -4.44 -2.33
N ILE A 217 1.22 -5.30 -2.34
CA ILE A 217 0.79 -6.09 -1.18
C ILE A 217 1.85 -7.15 -0.79
N ILE A 218 2.57 -7.72 -1.75
CA ILE A 218 3.64 -8.68 -1.48
C ILE A 218 4.75 -8.07 -0.61
N VAL A 219 5.08 -6.78 -0.78
CA VAL A 219 6.15 -6.14 0.00
C VAL A 219 5.89 -6.24 1.52
N PRO A 220 4.75 -5.79 2.07
CA PRO A 220 4.45 -5.99 3.48
C PRO A 220 4.31 -7.47 3.89
N MET A 221 3.89 -8.37 3.00
CA MET A 221 3.87 -9.81 3.31
C MET A 221 5.28 -10.36 3.57
N VAL A 222 6.27 -9.95 2.78
CA VAL A 222 7.67 -10.35 2.96
C VAL A 222 8.27 -9.72 4.22
N LEU A 223 7.89 -8.49 4.54
CA LEU A 223 8.48 -7.71 5.64
C LEU A 223 7.79 -7.90 7.00
N ARG A 224 6.61 -8.54 7.05
CA ARG A 224 5.77 -8.61 8.27
C ARG A 224 6.50 -9.20 9.49
N ASP A 225 7.28 -10.24 9.29
CA ASP A 225 7.99 -10.93 10.38
C ASP A 225 9.23 -10.15 10.85
N THR A 226 9.72 -9.23 10.03
CA THR A 226 10.89 -8.39 10.34
C THR A 226 10.48 -7.08 10.98
N ILE A 227 9.42 -6.43 10.49
CA ILE A 227 8.99 -5.09 10.91
C ILE A 227 7.85 -5.17 11.96
N GLY A 228 7.18 -6.33 12.07
CA GLY A 228 6.18 -6.58 13.11
C GLY A 228 5.04 -5.55 13.13
N GLU A 229 4.73 -5.03 14.32
CA GLU A 229 3.60 -4.11 14.55
C GLU A 229 3.70 -2.77 13.81
N ALA A 230 4.89 -2.37 13.39
CA ALA A 230 5.08 -1.12 12.64
C ALA A 230 4.73 -1.25 11.15
N MET A 231 4.70 -2.48 10.60
CA MET A 231 4.44 -2.70 9.16
C MET A 231 3.13 -2.07 8.68
N PRO A 232 1.98 -2.21 9.39
CA PRO A 232 0.72 -1.60 8.95
C PRO A 232 0.71 -0.07 8.93
N LEU A 233 1.72 0.58 9.50
CA LEU A 233 1.82 2.03 9.55
C LEU A 233 2.66 2.60 8.40
N ILE A 234 3.42 1.76 7.69
CA ILE A 234 4.29 2.18 6.58
C ILE A 234 3.44 2.36 5.32
N CYS A 235 3.33 3.60 4.84
CA CYS A 235 2.65 3.92 3.59
C CYS A 235 3.68 3.96 2.45
N LEU A 236 4.00 2.77 1.90
CA LEU A 236 4.95 2.62 0.82
C LEU A 236 4.45 3.22 -0.49
N SER A 237 3.16 3.02 -0.78
CA SER A 237 2.57 3.43 -2.06
C SER A 237 2.54 4.95 -2.25
N GLU A 238 2.53 5.74 -1.17
CA GLU A 238 2.68 7.20 -1.28
C GLU A 238 4.05 7.58 -1.87
N TYR A 239 5.13 6.97 -1.37
CA TYR A 239 6.47 7.19 -1.91
C TYR A 239 6.56 6.76 -3.38
N LEU A 240 6.03 5.59 -3.70
CA LEU A 240 6.02 5.07 -5.08
C LEU A 240 5.21 5.97 -6.03
N TYR A 241 4.08 6.48 -5.57
CA TYR A 241 3.24 7.40 -6.35
C TYR A 241 3.98 8.69 -6.71
N HIS A 242 4.63 9.31 -5.73
CA HIS A 242 5.40 10.53 -5.95
C HIS A 242 6.66 10.32 -6.79
N ASN A 243 7.19 9.09 -6.84
CA ASN A 243 8.34 8.70 -7.65
C ASN A 243 7.95 7.74 -8.79
N LYS A 244 6.71 7.83 -9.28
CA LYS A 244 6.09 6.88 -10.21
C LYS A 244 6.91 6.70 -11.51
N ASN A 245 7.45 7.76 -12.06
CA ASN A 245 8.24 7.70 -13.28
C ASN A 245 9.53 6.88 -13.06
N GLU A 246 10.25 7.13 -11.97
CA GLU A 246 11.46 6.38 -11.64
C GLU A 246 11.14 4.92 -11.32
N TYR A 247 10.06 4.65 -10.59
CA TYR A 247 9.58 3.31 -10.28
C TYR A 247 9.38 2.46 -11.55
N PHE A 248 8.63 2.96 -12.53
CA PHE A 248 8.40 2.23 -13.78
C PHE A 248 9.63 2.18 -14.69
N ASP A 249 10.47 3.23 -14.70
CA ASP A 249 11.72 3.22 -15.44
C ASP A 249 12.71 2.19 -14.90
N LEU A 250 12.79 2.02 -13.58
CA LEU A 250 13.64 1.01 -12.95
C LEU A 250 13.14 -0.40 -13.22
N LEU A 251 11.83 -0.68 -13.14
CA LEU A 251 11.26 -1.97 -13.53
C LEU A 251 11.69 -2.33 -14.97
N ARG A 252 11.51 -1.39 -15.91
CA ARG A 252 11.85 -1.60 -17.32
C ARG A 252 13.36 -1.75 -17.54
N THR A 253 14.16 -0.85 -16.97
CA THR A 253 15.61 -0.83 -17.24
C THR A 253 16.34 -1.99 -16.58
N THR A 254 15.87 -2.50 -15.44
CA THR A 254 16.43 -3.67 -14.77
C THR A 254 16.31 -4.92 -15.63
N GLN A 255 15.19 -5.09 -16.34
CA GLN A 255 14.99 -6.19 -17.28
C GLN A 255 16.10 -6.24 -18.36
N TYR A 256 16.49 -5.10 -18.92
CA TYR A 256 17.46 -5.04 -20.02
C TYR A 256 18.92 -5.05 -19.54
N SER A 257 19.18 -4.39 -18.44
CA SER A 257 20.56 -4.13 -18.00
C SER A 257 21.07 -5.13 -16.98
N GLY A 258 20.17 -5.86 -16.30
CA GLY A 258 20.51 -6.63 -15.10
C GLY A 258 20.92 -5.74 -13.92
N GLY A 259 20.58 -4.47 -13.96
CA GLY A 259 20.94 -3.48 -12.95
C GLY A 259 20.11 -3.60 -11.66
N TYR A 260 19.95 -4.80 -11.12
CA TYR A 260 19.18 -5.05 -9.89
C TYR A 260 19.59 -4.17 -8.72
N ILE A 261 20.86 -3.79 -8.62
CA ILE A 261 21.32 -2.94 -7.53
C ILE A 261 20.63 -1.57 -7.49
N ARG A 262 20.35 -0.96 -8.65
CA ARG A 262 19.62 0.32 -8.70
C ARG A 262 18.17 0.17 -8.24
N TRP A 263 17.52 -0.91 -8.66
CA TRP A 263 16.19 -1.27 -8.22
C TRP A 263 16.14 -1.52 -6.70
N ILE A 264 17.08 -2.32 -6.19
CA ILE A 264 17.19 -2.63 -4.75
C ILE A 264 17.39 -1.34 -3.95
N LYS A 265 18.33 -0.46 -4.35
CA LYS A 265 18.56 0.83 -3.69
C LYS A 265 17.30 1.69 -3.65
N PHE A 266 16.58 1.77 -4.76
CA PHE A 266 15.30 2.49 -4.81
C PHE A 266 14.27 1.92 -3.83
N CYS A 267 14.07 0.60 -3.81
CA CYS A 267 13.11 -0.04 -2.91
C CYS A 267 13.49 0.11 -1.43
N VAL A 268 14.77 -0.07 -1.09
CA VAL A 268 15.28 0.11 0.27
C VAL A 268 15.07 1.56 0.73
N CYS A 269 15.39 2.53 -0.12
CA CYS A 269 15.14 3.94 0.14
C CYS A 269 13.65 4.21 0.33
N ALA A 270 12.79 3.65 -0.54
CA ALA A 270 11.34 3.82 -0.46
C ALA A 270 10.76 3.34 0.87
N VAL A 271 11.13 2.14 1.33
CA VAL A 271 10.69 1.61 2.63
C VAL A 271 11.23 2.44 3.79
N GLY A 272 12.52 2.81 3.74
CA GLY A 272 13.17 3.61 4.79
C GLY A 272 12.55 5.02 4.94
N GLU A 273 12.30 5.72 3.83
CA GLU A 273 11.66 7.04 3.85
C GLU A 273 10.18 6.94 4.23
N ALA A 274 9.45 5.91 3.78
CA ALA A 274 8.08 5.67 4.21
C ALA A 274 7.99 5.41 5.73
N ALA A 275 8.91 4.63 6.30
CA ALA A 275 8.98 4.40 7.74
C ALA A 275 9.28 5.69 8.53
N LYS A 276 10.25 6.48 8.08
CA LYS A 276 10.59 7.80 8.66
C LYS A 276 9.40 8.75 8.64
N GLN A 277 8.69 8.80 7.53
CA GLN A 277 7.50 9.63 7.37
C GLN A 277 6.37 9.17 8.30
N SER A 278 6.13 7.86 8.38
CA SER A 278 5.13 7.28 9.28
C SER A 278 5.44 7.57 10.75
N ALA A 279 6.71 7.52 11.15
CA ALA A 279 7.15 7.88 12.50
C ALA A 279 6.82 9.34 12.84
N LYS A 280 7.10 10.26 11.91
CA LYS A 280 6.78 11.69 12.07
C LYS A 280 5.26 11.91 12.17
N LEU A 281 4.48 11.26 11.31
CA LEU A 281 3.02 11.36 11.32
C LEU A 281 2.41 10.77 12.59
N LEU A 282 2.91 9.63 13.08
CA LEU A 282 2.44 9.02 14.33
C LEU A 282 2.70 9.93 15.53
N ALA A 283 3.91 10.48 15.63
CA ALA A 283 4.25 11.41 16.72
C ALA A 283 3.35 12.66 16.69
N GLN A 284 3.08 13.20 15.51
CA GLN A 284 2.20 14.36 15.35
C GLN A 284 0.75 13.99 15.67
N TYR A 285 0.26 12.86 15.21
CA TYR A 285 -1.09 12.33 15.48
C TYR A 285 -1.33 12.17 16.98
N GLU A 286 -0.41 11.56 17.73
CA GLU A 286 -0.51 11.40 19.18
C GLU A 286 -0.49 12.75 19.91
N ASN A 287 0.35 13.70 19.50
CA ASN A 287 0.39 15.04 20.05
C ASN A 287 -0.92 15.80 19.83
N ASP A 288 -1.53 15.67 18.66
CA ASP A 288 -2.81 16.32 18.34
C ASP A 288 -3.96 15.71 19.13
N ILE A 289 -3.92 14.41 19.39
CA ILE A 289 -4.89 13.74 20.26
C ILE A 289 -4.74 14.21 21.71
N LEU A 290 -3.53 14.24 22.23
CA LEU A 290 -3.27 14.72 23.61
C LEU A 290 -3.75 16.15 23.80
N TRP A 291 -3.44 17.03 22.84
CA TRP A 291 -3.93 18.41 22.86
C TRP A 291 -5.47 18.47 22.87
N ALA A 292 -6.13 17.72 22.00
CA ALA A 292 -7.59 17.72 21.91
C ALA A 292 -8.26 17.17 23.18
N GLU A 293 -7.71 16.08 23.77
CA GLU A 293 -8.19 15.53 25.02
C GLU A 293 -8.06 16.53 26.19
N GLN A 294 -6.96 17.30 26.21
CA GLN A 294 -6.79 18.38 27.19
C GLN A 294 -7.85 19.48 26.99
N GLN A 295 -8.11 19.90 25.73
CA GLN A 295 -9.16 20.88 25.43
C GLN A 295 -10.56 20.40 25.86
N ILE A 296 -10.87 19.10 25.69
CA ILE A 296 -12.13 18.50 26.13
C ILE A 296 -12.24 18.57 27.66
N LYS A 297 -11.17 18.24 28.39
CA LYS A 297 -11.17 18.25 29.87
C LYS A 297 -11.33 19.66 30.44
N GLU A 298 -10.66 20.64 29.84
CA GLU A 298 -10.60 22.02 30.37
C GLU A 298 -11.83 22.86 30.00
N ASN A 299 -12.40 22.70 28.82
CA ASN A 299 -13.36 23.64 28.23
C ASN A 299 -14.78 23.09 28.07
N THR A 300 -15.02 21.81 28.34
CA THR A 300 -16.33 21.20 28.13
C THR A 300 -16.83 20.49 29.39
N LEU A 301 -18.15 20.53 29.59
CA LEU A 301 -18.80 19.57 30.47
C LEU A 301 -18.61 18.18 29.88
N SER A 302 -17.65 17.44 30.41
CA SER A 302 -17.21 16.14 29.93
C SER A 302 -18.37 15.13 29.95
N SER A 303 -19.11 15.03 28.84
CA SER A 303 -20.21 14.06 28.71
C SER A 303 -19.73 12.80 27.98
N LYS A 304 -20.40 11.67 28.27
CA LYS A 304 -20.14 10.39 27.61
C LYS A 304 -20.24 10.50 26.06
N SER A 305 -21.15 11.34 25.57
CA SER A 305 -21.33 11.54 24.12
C SER A 305 -20.18 12.33 23.49
N ILE A 306 -19.61 13.31 24.17
CA ILE A 306 -18.45 14.07 23.67
C ILE A 306 -17.24 13.15 23.49
N TRP A 307 -16.92 12.36 24.52
CA TRP A 307 -15.83 11.38 24.43
C TRP A 307 -16.07 10.29 23.39
N GLY A 308 -17.31 9.79 23.30
CA GLY A 308 -17.66 8.78 22.30
C GLY A 308 -17.52 9.30 20.86
N VAL A 309 -17.99 10.52 20.59
CA VAL A 309 -17.86 11.17 19.29
C VAL A 309 -16.39 11.50 19.00
N TYR A 310 -15.65 11.97 19.99
CA TYR A 310 -14.23 12.25 19.83
C TYR A 310 -13.42 11.00 19.51
N ASN A 311 -13.66 9.89 20.22
CA ASN A 311 -13.01 8.60 19.94
C ASN A 311 -13.35 8.06 18.54
N TYR A 312 -14.56 8.33 18.04
CA TYR A 312 -14.91 8.05 16.66
C TYR A 312 -14.10 8.91 15.69
N LEU A 313 -13.95 10.22 15.96
CA LEU A 313 -13.20 11.15 15.10
C LEU A 313 -11.70 10.88 15.04
N LYS A 314 -11.12 10.19 16.03
CA LYS A 314 -9.72 9.72 15.93
C LYS A 314 -9.51 8.80 14.72
N ARG A 315 -10.48 7.93 14.41
CA ARG A 315 -10.43 7.00 13.27
C ARG A 315 -11.02 7.58 12.00
N TYR A 316 -12.05 8.43 12.13
CA TYR A 316 -12.80 9.04 11.04
C TYR A 316 -12.75 10.54 11.17
N PRO A 317 -11.62 11.18 10.83
CA PRO A 317 -11.39 12.60 11.07
C PRO A 317 -12.26 13.52 10.22
N VAL A 318 -12.96 12.98 9.22
CA VAL A 318 -14.00 13.64 8.44
C VAL A 318 -15.30 12.85 8.63
N SER A 319 -16.41 13.51 8.98
CA SER A 319 -17.69 12.84 9.13
C SER A 319 -18.90 13.78 8.99
N SER A 320 -20.02 13.21 8.52
CA SER A 320 -21.35 13.80 8.70
C SER A 320 -21.96 13.34 10.03
N ILE A 321 -22.96 14.07 10.54
CA ILE A 321 -23.69 13.64 11.75
C ILE A 321 -24.42 12.32 11.49
N SER A 322 -25.00 12.13 10.29
CA SER A 322 -25.67 10.89 9.93
C SER A 322 -24.72 9.70 9.98
N ARG A 323 -23.55 9.82 9.35
CA ARG A 323 -22.54 8.75 9.36
C ARG A 323 -22.03 8.44 10.76
N ALA A 324 -21.78 9.46 11.59
CA ALA A 324 -21.41 9.27 12.99
C ALA A 324 -22.53 8.58 13.79
N THR A 325 -23.83 8.83 13.48
CA THR A 325 -24.98 8.16 14.11
C THR A 325 -25.02 6.67 13.77
N GLU A 326 -24.74 6.31 12.51
CA GLU A 326 -24.71 4.91 12.07
C GLU A 326 -23.54 4.13 12.71
N GLN A 327 -22.40 4.78 12.88
CA GLN A 327 -21.16 4.16 13.37
C GLN A 327 -21.02 4.19 14.90
N THR A 328 -21.83 4.96 15.59
CA THR A 328 -21.80 5.06 17.04
C THR A 328 -23.16 4.66 17.66
N ARG A 329 -23.22 4.50 18.97
CA ARG A 329 -24.47 4.19 19.67
C ARG A 329 -25.20 5.45 20.17
N PHE A 330 -24.88 6.63 19.62
CA PHE A 330 -25.45 7.89 20.04
C PHE A 330 -26.55 8.36 19.07
N SER A 331 -27.56 9.04 19.61
CA SER A 331 -28.60 9.66 18.80
C SER A 331 -28.07 10.86 18.01
N PHE A 332 -28.70 11.18 16.88
CA PHE A 332 -28.39 12.35 16.05
C PHE A 332 -28.25 13.64 16.90
N ASN A 333 -29.20 13.88 17.82
CA ASN A 333 -29.17 15.06 18.68
C ASN A 333 -27.95 15.07 19.63
N SER A 334 -27.58 13.91 20.17
CA SER A 334 -26.40 13.79 21.03
C SER A 334 -25.11 14.08 20.28
N ILE A 335 -24.99 13.54 19.06
CA ILE A 335 -23.82 13.75 18.19
C ILE A 335 -23.75 15.23 17.75
N SER A 336 -24.88 15.81 17.33
CA SER A 336 -24.95 17.21 16.94
C SER A 336 -24.47 18.13 18.05
N LYS A 337 -24.95 17.90 19.31
CA LYS A 337 -24.50 18.66 20.49
C LYS A 337 -23.00 18.45 20.78
N ALA A 338 -22.51 17.21 20.68
CA ALA A 338 -21.10 16.90 20.88
C ALA A 338 -20.21 17.58 19.84
N MET A 339 -20.57 17.54 18.54
CA MET A 339 -19.85 18.21 17.47
C MET A 339 -19.81 19.74 17.68
N GLN A 340 -20.93 20.35 18.10
CA GLN A 340 -20.97 21.79 18.42
C GLN A 340 -20.08 22.15 19.62
N SER A 341 -20.00 21.26 20.62
CA SER A 341 -19.08 21.45 21.76
C SER A 341 -17.63 21.36 21.32
N LEU A 342 -17.26 20.34 20.51
CA LEU A 342 -15.92 20.16 19.95
C LEU A 342 -15.52 21.30 18.99
N LYS A 343 -16.49 21.91 18.31
CA LYS A 343 -16.26 23.11 17.50
C LYS A 343 -15.87 24.33 18.35
N LYS A 344 -16.52 24.50 19.51
CA LYS A 344 -16.20 25.62 20.44
C LYS A 344 -14.79 25.53 21.00
N THR A 345 -14.25 24.32 21.14
CA THR A 345 -12.86 24.10 21.60
C THR A 345 -11.83 24.15 20.45
N GLY A 346 -12.27 24.35 19.21
CA GLY A 346 -11.38 24.38 18.05
C GLY A 346 -10.87 23.00 17.56
N ILE A 347 -11.36 21.90 18.15
CA ILE A 347 -10.97 20.55 17.75
C ILE A 347 -11.53 20.21 16.37
N VAL A 348 -12.81 20.54 16.14
CA VAL A 348 -13.44 20.32 14.84
C VAL A 348 -13.86 21.64 14.20
N GLN A 349 -13.89 21.62 12.88
CA GLN A 349 -14.48 22.67 12.07
C GLN A 349 -15.61 22.12 11.22
N GLU A 350 -16.56 22.97 10.89
CA GLU A 350 -17.69 22.69 10.03
C GLU A 350 -17.43 23.26 8.65
N THR A 351 -17.65 22.49 7.60
CA THR A 351 -17.56 23.01 6.23
C THR A 351 -18.80 23.83 5.87
N ALA A 352 -18.64 24.80 4.98
CA ALA A 352 -19.64 25.83 4.66
C ALA A 352 -20.91 25.36 3.90
N ALA A 353 -21.14 24.07 3.69
CA ALA A 353 -22.29 23.55 2.98
C ALA A 353 -23.58 23.68 3.83
N VAL A 354 -24.59 24.39 3.34
CA VAL A 354 -25.86 24.63 4.03
C VAL A 354 -26.69 23.35 4.22
N ARG A 355 -26.58 22.40 3.29
CA ARG A 355 -27.18 21.06 3.37
C ARG A 355 -26.07 20.02 3.45
N ASN A 356 -26.17 19.06 4.40
CA ASN A 356 -25.16 18.01 4.64
C ASN A 356 -23.81 18.54 5.14
N ARG A 357 -23.83 19.19 6.31
CA ARG A 357 -22.64 19.67 6.99
C ARG A 357 -21.63 18.56 7.24
N ILE A 358 -20.38 18.80 6.85
CA ILE A 358 -19.28 17.90 7.08
C ILE A 358 -18.45 18.46 8.23
N TRP A 359 -18.11 17.62 9.17
CA TRP A 359 -17.30 17.94 10.33
C TRP A 359 -15.90 17.36 10.12
N VAL A 360 -14.89 18.16 10.36
CA VAL A 360 -13.51 17.81 10.10
C VAL A 360 -12.69 18.04 11.37
N HIS A 361 -11.97 17.01 11.83
CA HIS A 361 -10.98 17.17 12.89
C HIS A 361 -9.80 17.98 12.36
N LYS A 362 -9.73 19.27 12.73
CA LYS A 362 -8.87 20.26 12.08
C LYS A 362 -7.41 19.82 12.02
N LYS A 363 -6.79 19.58 13.18
CA LYS A 363 -5.35 19.24 13.24
C LYS A 363 -5.01 17.92 12.58
N LEU A 364 -5.80 16.85 12.80
CA LEU A 364 -5.52 15.54 12.18
C LEU A 364 -5.51 15.64 10.65
N ILE A 365 -6.43 16.42 10.08
CA ILE A 365 -6.50 16.59 8.65
C ILE A 365 -5.35 17.47 8.12
N GLU A 366 -5.04 18.57 8.77
CA GLU A 366 -3.93 19.43 8.39
C GLU A 366 -2.62 18.63 8.33
N ASN A 367 -2.36 17.75 9.29
CA ASN A 367 -1.13 16.98 9.38
C ASN A 367 -1.06 15.74 8.46
N LEU A 368 -2.21 15.12 8.15
CA LEU A 368 -2.25 13.99 7.22
C LEU A 368 -2.06 14.41 5.75
N TRP A 369 -2.18 15.70 5.42
CA TRP A 369 -2.12 16.23 4.06
C TRP A 369 -0.86 16.96 3.67
N TYR A 370 -0.09 17.48 4.62
CA TYR A 370 1.12 18.20 4.31
C TYR A 370 2.30 17.26 4.11
N PHE A 371 2.36 16.68 2.90
CA PHE A 371 3.64 16.14 2.36
C PHE A 371 3.62 16.09 0.83
#